data_5dc20832eb19b7f3e286604e0a708497
#
_entry.id   5dc20832eb19b7f3e286604e0a708497
#
_cell.length_a   1.000
_cell.length_b   1.000
_cell.length_c   1.000
_cell.angle_alpha   90.00
_cell.angle_beta   90.00
_cell.angle_gamma   90.00
#
_symmetry.space_group_name_H-M   'P 1'
#
loop_
_entity.id
_entity.type
_entity.pdbx_description
1 polymer ?
#
loop_
_entity_poly.entity_id
_entity_poly.type
_entity_poly.pdbx_seq_one_letter_code
_entity_poly.pdbx_strand_id
1 'polypeptide(L)'
;MKKNIILLIGMPGSGKTTIGKEVAKKINYNFCDMDDYIERISKSTVKELFNKSEEFFRDYESRACIELSNVKEKIIISSGGGVIKRKENINCFKNKGIIIFIDRPIENIVKDVNTDTRPLLKDGKTKLYNLYTERYNLYNDYCQYKITNDKDIENTISKVIDIIESDK
;
A
#
# COMPACT_ATOMS: atom_id res chain seq x y z
N MET A 1 -14.57 7.07 18.20
CA MET A 1 -14.99 5.76 17.64
C MET A 1 -13.75 5.06 17.10
N LYS A 2 -13.52 3.81 17.49
CA LYS A 2 -12.37 3.03 17.04
C LYS A 2 -12.42 2.85 15.51
N LYS A 3 -11.38 3.24 14.82
CA LYS A 3 -11.30 3.07 13.37
C LYS A 3 -10.99 1.61 13.05
N ASN A 4 -11.83 1.00 12.25
CA ASN A 4 -11.73 -0.44 11.91
C ASN A 4 -10.89 -0.70 10.65
N ILE A 5 -10.59 0.33 9.86
CA ILE A 5 -9.91 0.20 8.58
C ILE A 5 -8.51 0.77 8.69
N ILE A 6 -7.51 -0.01 8.32
CA ILE A 6 -6.11 0.40 8.28
C ILE A 6 -5.64 0.33 6.84
N LEU A 7 -5.26 1.47 6.26
CA LEU A 7 -4.70 1.55 4.91
C LEU A 7 -3.18 1.70 4.99
N LEU A 8 -2.46 0.74 4.44
CA LEU A 8 -1.01 0.82 4.30
C LEU A 8 -0.67 1.39 2.93
N ILE A 9 0.07 2.50 2.92
CA ILE A 9 0.58 3.16 1.70
C ILE A 9 2.10 3.15 1.69
N GLY A 10 2.70 3.33 0.52
CA GLY A 10 4.16 3.36 0.34
C GLY A 10 4.59 2.81 -1.01
N MET A 11 5.87 2.91 -1.29
CA MET A 11 6.49 2.45 -2.53
C MET A 11 6.21 0.96 -2.82
N PRO A 12 6.16 0.56 -4.10
CA PRO A 12 6.30 -0.85 -4.46
C PRO A 12 7.56 -1.44 -3.81
N GLY A 13 7.45 -2.63 -3.20
CA GLY A 13 8.57 -3.26 -2.50
C GLY A 13 8.87 -2.72 -1.10
N SER A 14 8.02 -1.87 -0.54
CA SER A 14 8.20 -1.34 0.83
C SER A 14 7.81 -2.32 1.94
N GLY A 15 7.19 -3.45 1.62
CA GLY A 15 6.82 -4.49 2.58
C GLY A 15 5.37 -4.45 3.06
N LYS A 16 4.52 -3.60 2.49
CA LYS A 16 3.10 -3.42 2.91
C LYS A 16 2.32 -4.73 3.01
N THR A 17 2.40 -5.57 1.99
CA THR A 17 1.65 -6.85 1.94
C THR A 17 2.12 -7.81 3.02
N THR A 18 3.42 -7.97 3.19
CA THR A 18 4.00 -8.85 4.22
C THR A 18 3.66 -8.34 5.62
N ILE A 19 3.92 -7.06 5.88
CA ILE A 19 3.63 -6.42 7.17
C ILE A 19 2.13 -6.49 7.46
N GLY A 20 1.29 -6.15 6.49
CA GLY A 20 -0.16 -6.13 6.64
C GLY A 20 -0.73 -7.51 7.00
N LYS A 21 -0.27 -8.57 6.35
CA LYS A 21 -0.67 -9.96 6.66
C LYS A 21 -0.30 -10.37 8.08
N GLU A 22 0.95 -10.10 8.49
CA GLU A 22 1.42 -10.47 9.83
C GLU A 22 0.72 -9.67 10.92
N VAL A 23 0.53 -8.37 10.74
CA VAL A 23 -0.23 -7.53 11.67
C VAL A 23 -1.67 -8.04 11.79
N ALA A 24 -2.36 -8.26 10.67
CA ALA A 24 -3.73 -8.74 10.66
C ALA A 24 -3.89 -10.06 11.43
N LYS A 25 -2.97 -11.00 11.24
CA LYS A 25 -2.92 -12.27 11.96
C LYS A 25 -2.74 -12.06 13.47
N LYS A 26 -1.80 -11.20 13.88
CA LYS A 26 -1.48 -10.96 15.29
C LYS A 26 -2.63 -10.30 16.07
N ILE A 27 -3.39 -9.40 15.43
CA ILE A 27 -4.50 -8.67 16.09
C ILE A 27 -5.89 -9.15 15.70
N ASN A 28 -5.98 -10.28 14.98
CA ASN A 28 -7.24 -10.87 14.51
C ASN A 28 -8.11 -9.91 13.70
N TYR A 29 -7.48 -9.25 12.69
CA TYR A 29 -8.13 -8.45 11.66
C TYR A 29 -8.19 -9.22 10.35
N ASN A 30 -9.13 -8.87 9.48
CA ASN A 30 -9.08 -9.30 8.08
C ASN A 30 -7.91 -8.63 7.35
N PHE A 31 -7.44 -9.27 6.29
CA PHE A 31 -6.43 -8.69 5.41
C PHE A 31 -6.94 -8.65 3.96
N CYS A 32 -6.64 -7.56 3.27
CA CYS A 32 -6.94 -7.39 1.85
C CYS A 32 -5.73 -6.79 1.13
N ASP A 33 -5.23 -7.48 0.10
CA ASP A 33 -4.38 -6.87 -0.90
C ASP A 33 -5.26 -6.18 -1.94
N MET A 34 -5.04 -4.88 -2.18
CA MET A 34 -5.89 -4.10 -3.07
C MET A 34 -5.76 -4.53 -4.54
N ASP A 35 -4.58 -4.98 -4.97
CA ASP A 35 -4.39 -5.49 -6.32
C ASP A 35 -5.19 -6.77 -6.54
N ASP A 36 -5.17 -7.70 -5.58
CA ASP A 36 -6.01 -8.92 -5.62
C ASP A 36 -7.50 -8.56 -5.64
N TYR A 37 -7.89 -7.55 -4.87
CA TYR A 37 -9.26 -7.05 -4.86
C TYR A 37 -9.68 -6.50 -6.23
N ILE A 38 -8.82 -5.68 -6.84
CA ILE A 38 -9.04 -5.12 -8.19
C ILE A 38 -9.18 -6.23 -9.22
N GLU A 39 -8.31 -7.24 -9.21
CA GLU A 39 -8.41 -8.37 -10.12
C GLU A 39 -9.74 -9.11 -9.97
N ARG A 40 -10.21 -9.29 -8.74
CA ARG A 40 -11.49 -9.94 -8.46
C ARG A 40 -12.69 -9.17 -9.02
N ILE A 41 -12.74 -7.84 -8.80
CA ILE A 41 -13.89 -7.03 -9.27
C ILE A 41 -13.85 -6.72 -10.76
N SER A 42 -12.66 -6.67 -11.36
CA SER A 42 -12.48 -6.43 -12.80
C SER A 42 -12.55 -7.71 -13.64
N LYS A 43 -12.34 -8.86 -13.03
CA LYS A 43 -12.16 -10.17 -13.70
C LYS A 43 -11.00 -10.15 -14.71
N SER A 44 -9.99 -9.34 -14.43
CA SER A 44 -8.79 -9.15 -15.26
C SER A 44 -7.58 -8.99 -14.36
N THR A 45 -6.41 -9.40 -14.82
CA THR A 45 -5.17 -9.14 -14.09
C THR A 45 -4.81 -7.65 -14.11
N VAL A 46 -4.05 -7.20 -13.12
CA VAL A 46 -3.52 -5.82 -13.09
C VAL A 46 -2.79 -5.51 -14.39
N LYS A 47 -1.99 -6.46 -14.90
CA LYS A 47 -1.28 -6.31 -16.17
C LYS A 47 -2.23 -6.06 -17.36
N GLU A 48 -3.32 -6.82 -17.45
CA GLU A 48 -4.32 -6.65 -18.52
C GLU A 48 -5.02 -5.29 -18.43
N LEU A 49 -5.29 -4.82 -17.21
CA LEU A 49 -5.87 -3.50 -16.99
C LEU A 49 -4.92 -2.39 -17.47
N PHE A 50 -3.63 -2.44 -17.10
CA PHE A 50 -2.61 -1.50 -17.55
C PHE A 50 -2.36 -1.58 -19.06
N ASN A 51 -2.50 -2.77 -19.68
CA ASN A 51 -2.38 -2.92 -21.13
C ASN A 51 -3.48 -2.16 -21.89
N LYS A 52 -4.65 -1.97 -21.29
CA LYS A 52 -5.67 -1.09 -21.85
C LYS A 52 -5.28 0.38 -21.74
N SER A 53 -5.04 0.84 -20.51
CA SER A 53 -4.42 2.13 -20.19
C SER A 53 -4.17 2.22 -18.67
N GLU A 54 -3.28 3.11 -18.25
CA GLU A 54 -3.13 3.42 -16.82
C GLU A 54 -4.44 3.98 -16.23
N GLU A 55 -5.13 4.88 -16.93
CA GLU A 55 -6.42 5.43 -16.50
C GLU A 55 -7.46 4.34 -16.25
N PHE A 56 -7.54 3.34 -17.12
CA PHE A 56 -8.45 2.24 -16.96
C PHE A 56 -8.18 1.44 -15.67
N PHE A 57 -6.92 1.18 -15.36
CA PHE A 57 -6.54 0.58 -14.07
C PHE A 57 -6.90 1.51 -12.89
N ARG A 58 -6.61 2.81 -12.99
CA ARG A 58 -6.89 3.77 -11.93
C ARG A 58 -8.38 3.92 -11.61
N ASP A 59 -9.25 3.72 -12.59
CA ASP A 59 -10.70 3.72 -12.37
C ASP A 59 -11.13 2.53 -11.49
N TYR A 60 -10.58 1.34 -11.72
CA TYR A 60 -10.80 0.19 -10.85
C TYR A 60 -10.17 0.37 -9.46
N GLU A 61 -8.99 0.98 -9.39
CA GLU A 61 -8.34 1.30 -8.10
C GLU A 61 -9.20 2.27 -7.28
N SER A 62 -9.75 3.30 -7.90
CA SER A 62 -10.68 4.24 -7.25
C SER A 62 -11.96 3.57 -6.79
N ARG A 63 -12.52 2.69 -7.61
CA ARG A 63 -13.68 1.87 -7.24
C ARG A 63 -13.37 0.98 -6.03
N ALA A 64 -12.24 0.31 -6.03
CA ALA A 64 -11.79 -0.51 -4.91
C ALA A 64 -11.66 0.32 -3.62
N CYS A 65 -11.10 1.54 -3.71
CA CYS A 65 -11.00 2.44 -2.56
C CYS A 65 -12.38 2.81 -1.99
N ILE A 66 -13.36 3.11 -2.84
CA ILE A 66 -14.72 3.41 -2.40
C ILE A 66 -15.35 2.20 -1.69
N GLU A 67 -15.27 1.01 -2.29
CA GLU A 67 -15.85 -0.21 -1.74
C GLU A 67 -15.17 -0.60 -0.41
N LEU A 68 -13.85 -0.64 -0.37
CA LEU A 68 -13.07 -1.04 0.80
C LEU A 68 -13.17 -0.02 1.96
N SER A 69 -13.37 1.27 1.66
CA SER A 69 -13.55 2.27 2.71
C SER A 69 -14.93 2.22 3.39
N ASN A 70 -15.85 1.40 2.91
CA ASN A 70 -17.19 1.24 3.46
C ASN A 70 -17.42 -0.11 4.17
N VAL A 71 -16.39 -0.95 4.26
CA VAL A 71 -16.48 -2.21 5.02
C VAL A 71 -16.62 -1.90 6.51
N LYS A 72 -17.37 -2.75 7.22
CA LYS A 72 -17.61 -2.58 8.66
C LYS A 72 -16.68 -3.42 9.52
N GLU A 73 -16.11 -4.44 8.93
CA GLU A 73 -15.21 -5.36 9.58
C GLU A 73 -13.87 -4.67 9.88
N LYS A 74 -13.15 -5.20 10.85
CA LYS A 74 -11.78 -4.81 11.14
C LYS A 74 -10.87 -5.36 10.04
N ILE A 75 -10.20 -4.48 9.32
CA ILE A 75 -9.42 -4.87 8.13
C ILE A 75 -8.15 -4.05 7.97
N ILE A 76 -7.09 -4.75 7.54
CA ILE A 76 -5.86 -4.12 7.06
C ILE A 76 -5.82 -4.26 5.54
N ILE A 77 -5.60 -3.14 4.87
CA ILE A 77 -5.56 -3.04 3.41
C ILE A 77 -4.15 -2.66 2.98
N SER A 78 -3.51 -3.51 2.19
CA SER A 78 -2.26 -3.18 1.49
C SER A 78 -2.58 -2.56 0.15
N SER A 79 -2.30 -1.27 -0.04
CA SER A 79 -2.58 -0.58 -1.30
C SER A 79 -1.49 -0.81 -2.36
N GLY A 80 -1.82 -0.58 -3.62
CA GLY A 80 -0.83 -0.38 -4.68
C GLY A 80 -0.03 0.90 -4.46
N GLY A 81 1.21 0.94 -4.94
CA GLY A 81 2.08 2.10 -4.74
C GLY A 81 1.59 3.40 -5.39
N GLY A 82 0.69 3.31 -6.36
CA GLY A 82 0.12 4.46 -7.07
C GLY A 82 -1.25 4.92 -6.57
N VAL A 83 -1.78 4.37 -5.48
CA VAL A 83 -3.08 4.74 -4.92
C VAL A 83 -3.18 6.24 -4.60
N ILE A 84 -2.06 6.85 -4.25
CA ILE A 84 -1.92 8.28 -3.91
C ILE A 84 -1.99 9.22 -5.12
N LYS A 85 -1.94 8.72 -6.34
CA LYS A 85 -1.99 9.55 -7.56
C LYS A 85 -3.33 10.26 -7.71
N ARG A 86 -4.40 9.70 -7.15
CA ARG A 86 -5.72 10.32 -7.07
C ARG A 86 -6.04 10.63 -5.61
N LYS A 87 -6.13 11.90 -5.26
CA LYS A 87 -6.44 12.37 -3.90
C LYS A 87 -7.76 11.81 -3.37
N GLU A 88 -8.72 11.59 -4.26
CA GLU A 88 -10.04 11.03 -3.95
C GLU A 88 -9.93 9.64 -3.31
N ASN A 89 -8.98 8.82 -3.76
CA ASN A 89 -8.74 7.50 -3.20
C ASN A 89 -8.40 7.58 -1.70
N ILE A 90 -7.52 8.52 -1.35
CA ILE A 90 -7.09 8.74 0.03
C ILE A 90 -8.23 9.35 0.87
N ASN A 91 -8.98 10.26 0.29
CA ASN A 91 -10.12 10.90 0.97
C ASN A 91 -11.19 9.88 1.38
N CYS A 92 -11.36 8.77 0.65
CA CYS A 92 -12.28 7.69 1.04
C CYS A 92 -11.98 7.15 2.45
N PHE A 93 -10.72 7.12 2.86
CA PHE A 93 -10.26 6.54 4.12
C PHE A 93 -10.03 7.56 5.23
N LYS A 94 -9.87 8.86 4.90
CA LYS A 94 -9.36 9.90 5.82
C LYS A 94 -10.12 10.01 7.14
N ASN A 95 -11.45 9.84 7.11
CA ASN A 95 -12.31 9.92 8.30
C ASN A 95 -12.80 8.54 8.79
N LYS A 96 -12.52 7.48 8.07
CA LYS A 96 -13.03 6.13 8.32
C LYS A 96 -11.95 5.17 8.82
N GLY A 97 -10.70 5.46 8.51
CA GLY A 97 -9.58 4.58 8.78
C GLY A 97 -8.33 5.32 9.26
N ILE A 98 -7.31 4.53 9.54
CA ILE A 98 -5.96 4.99 9.83
C ILE A 98 -5.12 4.76 8.56
N ILE A 99 -4.41 5.79 8.11
CA ILE A 99 -3.52 5.71 6.94
C ILE A 99 -2.08 5.70 7.46
N ILE A 100 -1.38 4.60 7.21
CA ILE A 100 0.00 4.40 7.67
C ILE A 100 0.93 4.32 6.46
N PHE A 101 1.92 5.18 6.40
CA PHE A 101 2.99 5.11 5.42
C PHE A 101 4.09 4.16 5.89
N ILE A 102 4.29 3.07 5.16
CA ILE A 102 5.42 2.17 5.33
C ILE A 102 6.57 2.69 4.47
N ASP A 103 7.50 3.41 5.13
CA ASP A 103 8.63 4.06 4.49
C ASP A 103 9.85 3.15 4.53
N ARG A 104 10.13 2.48 3.42
CA ARG A 104 11.35 1.71 3.24
C ARG A 104 12.37 2.52 2.45
N PRO A 105 13.63 2.65 2.91
CA PRO A 105 14.68 3.34 2.17
C PRO A 105 14.77 2.83 0.74
N ILE A 106 14.83 3.75 -0.23
CA ILE A 106 14.82 3.40 -1.65
C ILE A 106 15.98 2.48 -2.03
N GLU A 107 17.14 2.65 -1.41
CA GLU A 107 18.32 1.82 -1.63
C GLU A 107 18.06 0.35 -1.25
N ASN A 108 17.28 0.12 -0.19
CA ASN A 108 16.91 -1.22 0.24
C ASN A 108 15.92 -1.87 -0.72
N ILE A 109 14.97 -1.09 -1.24
CA ILE A 109 14.02 -1.55 -2.27
C ILE A 109 14.77 -1.93 -3.53
N VAL A 110 15.68 -1.09 -3.98
CA VAL A 110 16.48 -1.30 -5.20
C VAL A 110 17.39 -2.53 -5.09
N LYS A 111 17.96 -2.80 -3.91
CA LYS A 111 18.77 -4.01 -3.66
C LYS A 111 17.99 -5.31 -3.81
N ASP A 112 16.72 -5.32 -3.42
CA ASP A 112 15.86 -6.52 -3.51
C ASP A 112 15.37 -6.79 -4.93
N VAL A 113 15.51 -5.82 -5.85
CA VAL A 113 15.20 -6.00 -7.25
C VAL A 113 16.34 -6.78 -7.90
N ASN A 114 16.20 -8.11 -7.95
CA ASN A 114 17.21 -9.03 -8.46
C ASN A 114 17.38 -8.85 -9.97
N THR A 115 18.58 -8.36 -10.38
CA THR A 115 18.92 -8.07 -11.78
C THR A 115 19.14 -9.34 -12.61
N ASP A 116 19.42 -10.49 -11.95
CA ASP A 116 19.79 -11.73 -12.63
C ASP A 116 18.60 -12.51 -13.19
N THR A 117 17.39 -12.32 -12.65
CA THR A 117 16.18 -13.02 -13.08
C THR A 117 15.29 -12.22 -14.02
N ARG A 118 15.58 -10.93 -14.26
CA ARG A 118 14.77 -10.05 -15.10
C ARG A 118 15.65 -9.08 -15.92
N PRO A 119 15.97 -9.43 -17.18
CA PRO A 119 16.84 -8.59 -18.06
C PRO A 119 16.33 -7.16 -18.32
N LEU A 120 15.04 -6.89 -18.05
CA LEU A 120 14.40 -5.57 -18.19
C LEU A 120 14.71 -4.58 -17.07
N LEU A 121 15.58 -4.94 -16.10
CA LEU A 121 15.74 -4.21 -14.84
C LEU A 121 16.92 -3.24 -14.77
N LYS A 122 17.69 -3.03 -15.83
CA LYS A 122 18.51 -1.80 -15.91
C LYS A 122 17.59 -0.57 -15.87
N ASP A 123 16.44 -0.64 -16.57
CA ASP A 123 15.40 0.38 -16.52
C ASP A 123 14.58 0.33 -15.21
N GLY A 124 14.47 -0.83 -14.55
CA GLY A 124 13.69 -1.02 -13.32
C GLY A 124 14.22 -0.26 -12.11
N LYS A 125 15.56 -0.16 -11.95
CA LYS A 125 16.17 0.64 -10.87
C LYS A 125 15.92 2.13 -11.08
N THR A 126 16.16 2.65 -12.28
CA THR A 126 15.89 4.03 -12.66
C THR A 126 14.41 4.35 -12.48
N LYS A 127 13.52 3.44 -12.88
CA LYS A 127 12.08 3.58 -12.71
C LYS A 127 11.70 3.69 -11.23
N LEU A 128 12.29 2.89 -10.35
CA LEU A 128 12.05 2.96 -8.90
C LEU A 128 12.49 4.30 -8.31
N TYR A 129 13.65 4.83 -8.67
CA TYR A 129 14.10 6.15 -8.23
C TYR A 129 13.17 7.26 -8.74
N ASN A 130 12.71 7.19 -9.98
CA ASN A 130 11.76 8.15 -10.54
C ASN A 130 10.41 8.11 -9.80
N LEU A 131 9.89 6.92 -9.54
CA LEU A 131 8.66 6.74 -8.76
C LEU A 131 8.83 7.27 -7.33
N TYR A 132 9.97 7.04 -6.71
CA TYR A 132 10.27 7.55 -5.38
C TYR A 132 10.26 9.08 -5.37
N THR A 133 10.95 9.72 -6.30
CA THR A 133 10.98 11.18 -6.43
C THR A 133 9.60 11.76 -6.66
N GLU A 134 8.78 11.12 -7.50
CA GLU A 134 7.41 11.55 -7.81
C GLU A 134 6.46 11.40 -6.60
N ARG A 135 6.61 10.32 -5.80
CA ARG A 135 5.57 9.87 -4.87
C ARG A 135 5.88 10.10 -3.40
N TYR A 136 7.15 10.25 -3.03
CA TYR A 136 7.55 10.27 -1.62
C TYR A 136 6.84 11.35 -0.81
N ASN A 137 6.77 12.58 -1.35
CA ASN A 137 6.07 13.68 -0.68
C ASN A 137 4.57 13.42 -0.55
N LEU A 138 3.94 12.80 -1.55
CA LEU A 138 2.53 12.46 -1.50
C LEU A 138 2.22 11.43 -0.40
N TYR A 139 3.09 10.42 -0.20
CA TYR A 139 2.93 9.49 0.91
C TYR A 139 3.01 10.20 2.26
N ASN A 140 3.97 11.12 2.43
CA ASN A 140 4.10 11.91 3.65
C ASN A 140 2.88 12.82 3.89
N ASP A 141 2.38 13.46 2.85
CA ASP A 141 1.26 14.42 2.96
C ASP A 141 -0.08 13.73 3.28
N TYR A 142 -0.22 12.47 2.87
CA TYR A 142 -1.48 11.74 3.01
C TYR A 142 -1.55 10.82 4.21
N CYS A 143 -0.42 10.43 4.79
CA CYS A 143 -0.42 9.56 5.95
C CYS A 143 -0.77 10.30 7.24
N GLN A 144 -1.36 9.57 8.18
CA GLN A 144 -1.51 10.00 9.57
C GLN A 144 -0.32 9.56 10.42
N TYR A 145 0.26 8.43 10.07
CA TYR A 145 1.43 7.88 10.73
C TYR A 145 2.44 7.38 9.71
N LYS A 146 3.71 7.55 10.02
CA LYS A 146 4.83 7.08 9.19
C LYS A 146 5.70 6.13 10.01
N ILE A 147 6.02 4.99 9.44
CA ILE A 147 6.89 3.99 10.05
C ILE A 147 8.01 3.66 9.07
N THR A 148 9.26 3.83 9.52
CA THR A 148 10.44 3.43 8.74
C THR A 148 10.64 1.91 8.84
N ASN A 149 10.73 1.25 7.69
CA ASN A 149 11.02 -0.17 7.55
C ASN A 149 12.44 -0.36 7.02
N ASP A 150 13.46 -0.15 7.87
CA ASP A 150 14.87 -0.10 7.47
C ASP A 150 15.71 -1.25 8.02
N LYS A 151 15.28 -1.93 9.07
CA LYS A 151 16.09 -2.93 9.78
C LYS A 151 15.36 -4.26 9.95
N ASP A 152 14.49 -4.32 10.94
CA ASP A 152 13.80 -5.53 11.35
C ASP A 152 12.29 -5.39 11.08
N ILE A 153 11.76 -6.32 10.31
CA ILE A 153 10.35 -6.36 9.98
C ILE A 153 9.45 -6.56 11.20
N GLU A 154 9.91 -7.34 12.20
CA GLU A 154 9.15 -7.56 13.45
C GLU A 154 9.00 -6.26 14.24
N ASN A 155 10.03 -5.43 14.27
CA ASN A 155 9.94 -4.10 14.88
C ASN A 155 8.93 -3.21 14.14
N THR A 156 8.92 -3.27 12.81
CA THR A 156 7.94 -2.52 11.99
C THR A 156 6.51 -3.01 12.27
N ILE A 157 6.30 -4.32 12.35
CA ILE A 157 5.01 -4.93 12.69
C ILE A 157 4.54 -4.47 14.07
N SER A 158 5.42 -4.50 15.09
CA SER A 158 5.08 -4.04 16.43
C SER A 158 4.64 -2.59 16.45
N LYS A 159 5.36 -1.70 15.76
CA LYS A 159 4.99 -0.28 15.67
C LYS A 159 3.63 -0.06 14.98
N VAL A 160 3.30 -0.84 13.96
CA VAL A 160 1.98 -0.77 13.32
C VAL A 160 0.88 -1.17 14.33
N ILE A 161 1.10 -2.24 15.09
CA ILE A 161 0.16 -2.70 16.13
C ILE A 161 -0.03 -1.61 17.20
N ASP A 162 1.07 -1.03 17.70
CA ASP A 162 1.04 0.02 18.73
C ASP A 162 0.19 1.23 18.26
N ILE A 163 0.33 1.64 17.00
CA ILE A 163 -0.49 2.72 16.41
C ILE A 163 -1.96 2.33 16.40
N ILE A 164 -2.30 1.12 15.94
CA ILE A 164 -3.69 0.66 15.85
C ILE A 164 -4.34 0.54 17.25
N GLU A 165 -3.58 0.15 18.25
CA GLU A 165 -4.05 0.01 19.63
C GLU A 165 -4.16 1.34 20.36
N SER A 166 -3.32 2.32 20.02
CA SER A 166 -3.32 3.65 20.64
C SER A 166 -4.32 4.62 19.99
N ASP A 167 -4.77 4.38 18.76
CA ASP A 167 -5.80 5.21 18.10
C ASP A 167 -7.20 4.84 18.65
N LYS A 168 -7.45 5.32 19.88
CA LYS A 168 -8.70 5.06 20.62
C LYS A 168 -9.66 6.25 20.51
#